data_bb13588d8493ba7578ef9582775b12ee
#
_entry.id   bb13588d8493ba7578ef9582775b12ee
#
_cell.length_a   1.000
_cell.length_b   1.000
_cell.length_c   1.000
_cell.angle_alpha   90.00
_cell.angle_beta   90.00
_cell.angle_gamma   90.00
#
_symmetry.space_group_name_H-M   'P 1'
#
loop_
_entity.id
_entity.type
_entity.pdbx_description
1 polymer ?
#
loop_
_entity_poly.entity_id
_entity_poly.type
_entity_poly.pdbx_seq_one_letter_code
_entity_poly.pdbx_strand_id
1 'polypeptide(L)'
;LAANAKASHVEDSEWDASSAQTITLNGNSASTSASGVKVDGSTVTITEAGVYKLSGTLNGQVKVEAAKDARVVLILDGATITNSSGSAINVVSADDVVLSLNGSNTVTDGTPSDTNAEDNAAIYSDADLTITGSGSLTVNANYNDGITSKDDLYILSGNITVTSKDDALRGKDSLTVAGGTIKVTSGGDGLKSDQDSDTTKGYVNITGGTIEITSTGDGIQGETDVIITGGDTTIIAGGGASSGKDSNNSTKGIKAGVFLIEDGGEVTIDSGDDGLHSDGAIRLTSGTIVASTADDGIHAEGAAVLDGAKVTVEQSNEALEGGLITI
;
A
#
# COMPACT_ATOMS: atom_id res chain seq x y z
N LEU A 1 -15.54 -8.34 16.97
CA LEU A 1 -14.64 -7.61 16.12
C LEU A 1 -14.56 -8.24 14.76
N ALA A 2 -14.42 -7.46 13.77
CA ALA A 2 -14.38 -7.64 12.35
C ALA A 2 -14.32 -9.07 11.85
N ALA A 3 -15.32 -9.46 11.10
CA ALA A 3 -15.30 -10.70 10.33
C ALA A 3 -14.50 -10.50 9.05
N ASN A 4 -13.31 -9.86 9.13
CA ASN A 4 -12.49 -9.59 7.96
C ASN A 4 -12.07 -10.90 7.29
N ALA A 5 -12.21 -10.95 5.99
CA ALA A 5 -11.66 -12.04 5.20
C ALA A 5 -10.13 -12.10 5.40
N LYS A 6 -9.56 -13.28 5.33
CA LYS A 6 -8.10 -13.39 5.41
C LYS A 6 -7.49 -12.89 4.12
N ALA A 7 -6.57 -11.93 4.20
CA ALA A 7 -5.81 -11.46 3.06
C ALA A 7 -5.01 -12.60 2.41
N SER A 8 -5.06 -12.68 1.10
CA SER A 8 -4.23 -13.59 0.31
C SER A 8 -2.81 -13.05 0.19
N HIS A 9 -1.83 -13.92 0.29
CA HIS A 9 -0.43 -13.60 0.05
C HIS A 9 0.40 -14.86 -0.18
N VAL A 10 1.58 -14.70 -0.71
CA VAL A 10 2.53 -15.79 -0.97
C VAL A 10 3.75 -15.63 -0.09
N GLU A 11 4.01 -16.65 0.75
CA GLU A 11 5.21 -16.69 1.58
C GLU A 11 6.46 -17.02 0.76
N ASP A 12 7.63 -16.54 1.20
CA ASP A 12 8.91 -16.81 0.53
C ASP A 12 9.25 -18.30 0.44
N SER A 13 8.71 -19.11 1.34
CA SER A 13 8.87 -20.58 1.34
C SER A 13 8.04 -21.31 0.29
N GLU A 14 7.12 -20.64 -0.40
CA GLU A 14 6.20 -21.24 -1.36
C GLU A 14 6.70 -21.22 -2.80
N TRP A 15 7.87 -20.63 -3.06
CA TRP A 15 8.50 -20.55 -4.36
C TRP A 15 10.03 -20.68 -4.24
N ASP A 16 10.72 -20.97 -5.36
CA ASP A 16 12.16 -21.23 -5.37
C ASP A 16 12.89 -20.30 -6.34
N ALA A 17 13.70 -19.38 -5.79
CA ALA A 17 14.52 -18.45 -6.55
C ALA A 17 15.53 -19.16 -7.50
N SER A 18 15.93 -20.40 -7.20
CA SER A 18 16.84 -21.16 -8.07
C SER A 18 16.20 -21.60 -9.38
N SER A 19 14.87 -21.62 -9.45
CA SER A 19 14.11 -21.92 -10.67
C SER A 19 13.93 -20.71 -11.61
N ALA A 20 14.46 -19.53 -11.24
CA ALA A 20 14.21 -18.30 -11.95
C ALA A 20 14.73 -18.31 -13.39
N GLN A 21 13.85 -17.96 -14.31
CA GLN A 21 14.17 -17.72 -15.71
C GLN A 21 14.57 -16.25 -15.90
N THR A 22 15.71 -16.02 -16.55
CA THR A 22 16.26 -14.67 -16.67
C THR A 22 15.59 -13.88 -17.79
N ILE A 23 15.25 -12.63 -17.50
CA ILE A 23 14.82 -11.60 -18.44
C ILE A 23 15.81 -10.43 -18.31
N THR A 24 16.61 -10.18 -19.32
CA THR A 24 17.55 -9.06 -19.34
C THR A 24 16.90 -7.88 -20.06
N LEU A 25 16.73 -6.78 -19.35
CA LEU A 25 16.13 -5.55 -19.86
C LEU A 25 17.21 -4.72 -20.56
N ASN A 26 16.98 -4.34 -21.83
CA ASN A 26 17.98 -3.76 -22.72
C ASN A 26 17.51 -2.41 -23.33
N GLY A 27 17.04 -1.50 -22.51
CA GLY A 27 16.54 -0.20 -22.96
C GLY A 27 15.13 -0.33 -23.57
N ASN A 28 15.01 -0.37 -24.89
CA ASN A 28 13.71 -0.43 -25.58
C ASN A 28 13.31 -1.86 -25.97
N SER A 29 13.93 -2.87 -25.36
CA SER A 29 13.65 -4.28 -25.62
C SER A 29 14.12 -5.12 -24.43
N ALA A 30 13.96 -6.44 -24.51
CA ALA A 30 14.51 -7.40 -23.56
C ALA A 30 14.99 -8.66 -24.27
N SER A 31 15.84 -9.43 -23.59
CA SER A 31 16.28 -10.75 -24.06
C SER A 31 15.99 -11.80 -23.01
N THR A 32 15.45 -12.93 -23.44
CA THR A 32 15.14 -14.07 -22.60
C THR A 32 15.08 -15.35 -23.45
N SER A 33 15.27 -16.50 -22.81
CA SER A 33 14.99 -17.81 -23.40
C SER A 33 13.76 -18.48 -22.78
N ALA A 34 13.05 -17.79 -21.89
CA ALA A 34 11.86 -18.30 -21.22
C ALA A 34 10.70 -18.46 -22.22
N SER A 35 10.08 -19.64 -22.28
CA SER A 35 8.97 -19.95 -23.21
C SER A 35 7.70 -19.12 -22.89
N GLY A 36 7.46 -18.84 -21.62
CA GLY A 36 6.32 -18.07 -21.14
C GLY A 36 6.49 -16.55 -21.21
N VAL A 37 7.47 -16.05 -21.98
CA VAL A 37 7.74 -14.63 -22.11
C VAL A 37 7.74 -14.21 -23.57
N LYS A 38 6.95 -13.17 -23.89
CA LYS A 38 6.93 -12.52 -25.21
C LYS A 38 7.52 -11.13 -25.10
N VAL A 39 8.40 -10.79 -26.03
CA VAL A 39 8.97 -9.44 -26.12
C VAL A 39 8.50 -8.83 -27.45
N ASP A 40 7.77 -7.73 -27.36
CA ASP A 40 7.29 -6.96 -28.52
C ASP A 40 7.70 -5.48 -28.32
N GLY A 41 8.75 -5.08 -29.03
CA GLY A 41 9.38 -3.79 -28.82
C GLY A 41 9.81 -3.62 -27.36
N SER A 42 9.26 -2.64 -26.69
CA SER A 42 9.52 -2.32 -25.26
C SER A 42 8.48 -2.93 -24.29
N THR A 43 7.60 -3.81 -24.78
CA THR A 43 6.67 -4.54 -23.90
C THR A 43 7.16 -5.96 -23.67
N VAL A 44 7.32 -6.34 -22.42
CA VAL A 44 7.69 -7.68 -21.97
C VAL A 44 6.46 -8.30 -21.34
N THR A 45 5.85 -9.30 -22.00
CA THR A 45 4.63 -9.96 -21.50
C THR A 45 4.96 -11.36 -20.98
N ILE A 46 4.65 -11.61 -19.72
CA ILE A 46 4.76 -12.89 -19.06
C ILE A 46 3.39 -13.57 -19.12
N THR A 47 3.34 -14.78 -19.72
CA THR A 47 2.09 -15.48 -20.02
C THR A 47 1.93 -16.83 -19.31
N GLU A 48 2.93 -17.25 -18.56
CA GLU A 48 2.93 -18.55 -17.87
C GLU A 48 3.31 -18.39 -16.39
N ALA A 49 2.80 -19.28 -15.55
CA ALA A 49 3.24 -19.39 -14.16
C ALA A 49 4.75 -19.66 -14.09
N GLY A 50 5.40 -19.12 -13.08
CA GLY A 50 6.84 -19.35 -12.90
C GLY A 50 7.54 -18.25 -12.13
N VAL A 51 8.85 -18.41 -12.01
CA VAL A 51 9.73 -17.44 -11.36
C VAL A 51 10.59 -16.77 -12.44
N TYR A 52 10.53 -15.44 -12.51
CA TYR A 52 11.22 -14.66 -13.54
C TYR A 52 12.11 -13.61 -12.87
N LYS A 53 13.38 -13.60 -13.25
CA LYS A 53 14.35 -12.64 -12.72
C LYS A 53 14.62 -11.56 -13.75
N LEU A 54 14.27 -10.34 -13.40
CA LEU A 54 14.40 -9.14 -14.23
C LEU A 54 15.59 -8.29 -13.77
N SER A 55 16.48 -7.94 -14.69
CA SER A 55 17.60 -7.06 -14.40
C SER A 55 17.90 -6.12 -15.57
N GLY A 56 18.46 -4.95 -15.29
CA GLY A 56 18.79 -3.94 -16.30
C GLY A 56 17.73 -2.86 -16.42
N THR A 57 17.67 -2.20 -17.60
CA THR A 57 16.79 -1.04 -17.80
C THR A 57 15.80 -1.31 -18.94
N LEU A 58 14.53 -0.98 -18.73
CA LEU A 58 13.47 -1.01 -19.74
C LEU A 58 12.79 0.35 -19.82
N ASN A 59 12.77 0.93 -21.02
CA ASN A 59 11.92 2.08 -21.37
C ASN A 59 10.64 1.54 -22.01
N GLY A 60 9.74 1.01 -21.19
CA GLY A 60 8.54 0.31 -21.60
C GLY A 60 7.84 -0.36 -20.43
N GLN A 61 7.09 -1.41 -20.71
CA GLN A 61 6.20 -2.05 -19.77
C GLN A 61 6.57 -3.52 -19.55
N VAL A 62 6.52 -3.96 -18.30
CA VAL A 62 6.43 -5.37 -17.93
C VAL A 62 4.97 -5.70 -17.67
N LYS A 63 4.42 -6.65 -18.42
CA LYS A 63 3.04 -7.07 -18.34
C LYS A 63 2.93 -8.52 -17.91
N VAL A 64 1.97 -8.84 -17.07
CA VAL A 64 1.61 -10.23 -16.71
C VAL A 64 0.21 -10.52 -17.25
N GLU A 65 0.12 -11.49 -18.13
CA GLU A 65 -1.13 -12.01 -18.71
C GLU A 65 -1.11 -13.53 -18.59
N ALA A 66 -1.10 -14.06 -17.39
CA ALA A 66 -1.08 -15.49 -17.12
C ALA A 66 -2.50 -16.03 -16.88
N ALA A 67 -2.64 -17.33 -16.77
CA ALA A 67 -3.91 -17.95 -16.42
C ALA A 67 -4.37 -17.47 -15.02
N LYS A 68 -5.69 -17.44 -14.79
CA LYS A 68 -6.28 -16.94 -13.54
C LYS A 68 -6.03 -17.83 -12.31
N ASP A 69 -5.39 -18.96 -12.49
CA ASP A 69 -4.92 -19.87 -11.45
C ASP A 69 -3.37 -19.94 -11.40
N ALA A 70 -2.71 -19.01 -12.10
CA ALA A 70 -1.25 -18.97 -12.20
C ALA A 70 -0.64 -18.11 -11.11
N ARG A 71 0.43 -18.61 -10.48
CA ARG A 71 1.32 -17.81 -9.66
C ARG A 71 2.52 -17.35 -10.47
N VAL A 72 2.80 -16.04 -10.44
CA VAL A 72 3.93 -15.44 -11.14
C VAL A 72 4.81 -14.68 -10.13
N VAL A 73 6.08 -15.06 -10.07
CA VAL A 73 7.07 -14.39 -9.21
C VAL A 73 8.01 -13.56 -10.08
N LEU A 74 8.07 -12.27 -9.82
CA LEU A 74 8.98 -11.32 -10.45
C LEU A 74 10.08 -10.95 -9.46
N ILE A 75 11.28 -11.52 -9.63
CA ILE A 75 12.47 -11.09 -8.88
C ILE A 75 13.04 -9.87 -9.58
N LEU A 76 12.88 -8.70 -8.98
CA LEU A 76 13.52 -7.47 -9.46
C LEU A 76 14.95 -7.40 -8.90
N ASP A 77 15.95 -7.52 -9.78
CA ASP A 77 17.37 -7.60 -9.41
C ASP A 77 18.18 -6.48 -10.09
N GLY A 78 18.10 -5.29 -9.52
CA GLY A 78 18.67 -4.09 -10.12
C GLY A 78 17.92 -3.67 -11.39
N ALA A 79 16.59 -3.81 -11.38
CA ALA A 79 15.72 -3.46 -12.50
C ALA A 79 15.31 -1.98 -12.44
N THR A 80 15.42 -1.28 -13.58
CA THR A 80 14.85 0.06 -13.78
C THR A 80 13.84 -0.02 -14.91
N ILE A 81 12.56 0.20 -14.59
CA ILE A 81 11.45 0.12 -15.56
C ILE A 81 10.75 1.46 -15.61
N THR A 82 10.72 2.07 -16.79
CA THR A 82 10.08 3.38 -17.01
C THR A 82 9.13 3.29 -18.18
N ASN A 83 7.83 3.48 -17.95
CA ASN A 83 6.85 3.59 -18.99
C ASN A 83 6.29 5.02 -19.06
N SER A 84 6.48 5.71 -20.17
CA SER A 84 5.99 7.09 -20.35
C SER A 84 4.49 7.17 -20.67
N SER A 85 3.82 6.05 -20.85
CA SER A 85 2.43 5.98 -21.36
C SER A 85 1.55 5.00 -20.61
N GLY A 86 1.62 5.00 -19.27
CA GLY A 86 0.82 4.18 -18.38
C GLY A 86 1.67 3.41 -17.37
N SER A 87 1.09 2.38 -16.76
CA SER A 87 1.74 1.54 -15.76
C SER A 87 3.04 0.92 -16.27
N ALA A 88 4.08 0.96 -15.46
CA ALA A 88 5.37 0.36 -15.81
C ALA A 88 5.37 -1.16 -15.55
N ILE A 89 4.70 -1.60 -14.49
CA ILE A 89 4.37 -3.01 -14.24
C ILE A 89 2.85 -3.12 -14.21
N ASN A 90 2.29 -3.96 -15.09
CA ASN A 90 0.84 -4.13 -15.25
C ASN A 90 0.48 -5.62 -15.20
N VAL A 91 -0.15 -6.05 -14.13
CA VAL A 91 -0.71 -7.40 -14.00
C VAL A 91 -2.16 -7.35 -14.45
N VAL A 92 -2.43 -7.89 -15.63
CA VAL A 92 -3.77 -7.97 -16.23
C VAL A 92 -4.52 -9.22 -15.80
N SER A 93 -3.79 -10.31 -15.58
CA SER A 93 -4.37 -11.55 -15.05
C SER A 93 -3.31 -12.48 -14.47
N ALA A 94 -3.61 -13.03 -13.31
CA ALA A 94 -2.93 -14.11 -12.60
C ALA A 94 -3.86 -14.54 -11.44
N ASP A 95 -3.44 -15.48 -10.60
CA ASP A 95 -3.97 -15.71 -9.25
C ASP A 95 -3.20 -14.85 -8.26
N ASP A 96 -1.92 -15.17 -8.09
CA ASP A 96 -0.99 -14.46 -7.23
C ASP A 96 0.18 -13.87 -8.04
N VAL A 97 0.58 -12.65 -7.74
CA VAL A 97 1.84 -12.08 -8.21
C VAL A 97 2.73 -11.69 -7.03
N VAL A 98 3.99 -12.10 -7.10
CA VAL A 98 5.01 -11.72 -6.10
C VAL A 98 6.04 -10.79 -6.74
N LEU A 99 6.28 -9.64 -6.13
CA LEU A 99 7.44 -8.80 -6.40
C LEU A 99 8.51 -9.06 -5.34
N SER A 100 9.52 -9.85 -5.68
CA SER A 100 10.66 -10.12 -4.79
C SER A 100 11.79 -9.15 -5.09
N LEU A 101 12.17 -8.35 -4.10
CA LEU A 101 13.14 -7.28 -4.23
C LEU A 101 14.56 -7.76 -3.93
N ASN A 102 15.44 -7.65 -4.90
CA ASN A 102 16.87 -7.86 -4.77
C ASN A 102 17.63 -6.66 -5.35
N GLY A 103 18.66 -6.21 -4.66
CA GLY A 103 19.38 -4.98 -5.06
C GLY A 103 18.51 -3.73 -5.02
N SER A 104 18.78 -2.77 -5.90
CA SER A 104 18.06 -1.49 -5.97
C SER A 104 17.23 -1.42 -7.25
N ASN A 105 15.94 -1.23 -7.11
CA ASN A 105 14.98 -1.25 -8.21
C ASN A 105 14.23 0.08 -8.31
N THR A 106 13.89 0.48 -9.52
CA THR A 106 13.11 1.71 -9.77
C THR A 106 12.01 1.43 -10.78
N VAL A 107 10.80 1.87 -10.46
CA VAL A 107 9.62 1.79 -11.33
C VAL A 107 9.04 3.18 -11.48
N THR A 108 8.83 3.61 -12.71
CA THR A 108 8.33 4.95 -13.03
C THR A 108 7.26 4.85 -14.12
N ASP A 109 6.10 5.41 -13.88
CA ASP A 109 5.03 5.51 -14.86
C ASP A 109 4.98 6.84 -15.60
N GLY A 110 4.01 6.96 -16.51
CA GLY A 110 3.66 8.20 -17.18
C GLY A 110 2.17 8.22 -17.50
N THR A 111 1.73 9.30 -18.13
CA THR A 111 0.31 9.51 -18.43
C THR A 111 -0.16 8.53 -19.51
N PRO A 112 -1.17 7.69 -19.23
CA PRO A 112 -1.73 6.77 -20.22
C PRO A 112 -2.45 7.53 -21.34
N SER A 113 -2.57 6.90 -22.50
CA SER A 113 -3.34 7.45 -23.62
C SER A 113 -4.85 7.45 -23.37
N ASP A 114 -5.33 6.46 -22.61
CA ASP A 114 -6.70 6.42 -22.08
C ASP A 114 -6.68 6.76 -20.59
N THR A 115 -7.08 7.96 -20.26
CA THR A 115 -7.13 8.44 -18.85
C THR A 115 -8.30 7.88 -18.04
N ASN A 116 -9.19 7.09 -18.67
CA ASN A 116 -10.25 6.37 -17.97
C ASN A 116 -9.92 4.89 -17.78
N ALA A 117 -8.73 4.45 -18.19
CA ALA A 117 -8.28 3.08 -17.95
C ALA A 117 -8.14 2.84 -16.42
N GLU A 118 -8.49 1.63 -16.01
CA GLU A 118 -8.43 1.25 -14.58
C GLU A 118 -6.99 1.06 -14.08
N ASP A 119 -6.06 0.74 -14.99
CA ASP A 119 -4.64 0.53 -14.70
C ASP A 119 -3.89 1.87 -14.50
N ASN A 120 -4.28 2.61 -13.49
CA ASN A 120 -3.87 3.98 -13.21
C ASN A 120 -2.73 4.11 -12.17
N ALA A 121 -1.99 3.04 -11.88
CA ALA A 121 -0.86 3.04 -10.95
C ALA A 121 0.46 2.75 -11.65
N ALA A 122 1.57 3.17 -11.05
CA ALA A 122 2.90 2.83 -11.57
C ALA A 122 3.16 1.31 -11.56
N ILE A 123 2.69 0.64 -10.49
CA ILE A 123 2.58 -0.82 -10.39
C ILE A 123 1.10 -1.12 -10.16
N TYR A 124 0.48 -1.75 -11.13
CA TYR A 124 -0.95 -2.08 -11.10
C TYR A 124 -1.16 -3.59 -11.18
N SER A 125 -2.07 -4.13 -10.39
CA SER A 125 -2.43 -5.54 -10.38
C SER A 125 -3.93 -5.78 -10.31
N ASP A 126 -4.46 -6.61 -11.23
CA ASP A 126 -5.80 -7.21 -11.17
C ASP A 126 -5.83 -8.52 -10.36
N ALA A 127 -4.73 -8.88 -9.70
CA ALA A 127 -4.57 -10.09 -8.90
C ALA A 127 -3.96 -9.76 -7.54
N ASP A 128 -3.99 -10.70 -6.60
CA ASP A 128 -3.30 -10.58 -5.33
C ASP A 128 -1.82 -10.25 -5.54
N LEU A 129 -1.33 -9.22 -4.86
CA LEU A 129 0.03 -8.71 -4.99
C LEU A 129 0.79 -8.79 -3.67
N THR A 130 1.83 -9.62 -3.64
CA THR A 130 2.75 -9.71 -2.50
C THR A 130 4.07 -9.03 -2.83
N ILE A 131 4.58 -8.20 -1.93
CA ILE A 131 5.91 -7.59 -2.03
C ILE A 131 6.80 -8.14 -0.92
N THR A 132 7.97 -8.63 -1.29
CA THR A 132 8.92 -9.26 -0.37
C THR A 132 10.37 -9.02 -0.79
N GLY A 133 11.32 -9.55 -0.02
CA GLY A 133 12.75 -9.51 -0.32
C GLY A 133 13.53 -8.50 0.51
N SER A 134 14.85 -8.51 0.35
CA SER A 134 15.75 -7.64 1.14
C SER A 134 16.25 -6.40 0.37
N GLY A 135 15.87 -6.26 -0.88
CA GLY A 135 16.25 -5.14 -1.74
C GLY A 135 15.41 -3.89 -1.52
N SER A 136 15.65 -2.90 -2.37
CA SER A 136 14.89 -1.66 -2.37
C SER A 136 14.05 -1.49 -3.65
N LEU A 137 12.91 -0.81 -3.50
CA LEU A 137 12.02 -0.42 -4.58
C LEU A 137 11.69 1.07 -4.44
N THR A 138 12.03 1.83 -5.46
CA THR A 138 11.59 3.23 -5.60
C THR A 138 10.51 3.30 -6.66
N VAL A 139 9.34 3.79 -6.30
CA VAL A 139 8.20 3.99 -7.22
C VAL A 139 7.94 5.47 -7.39
N ASN A 140 8.00 5.94 -8.65
CA ASN A 140 7.65 7.30 -9.02
C ASN A 140 6.37 7.26 -9.87
N ALA A 141 5.24 7.46 -9.22
CA ALA A 141 3.94 7.51 -9.89
C ALA A 141 3.64 8.95 -10.31
N ASN A 142 3.95 9.25 -11.56
CA ASN A 142 3.81 10.59 -12.12
C ASN A 142 2.38 10.87 -12.62
N TYR A 143 1.56 9.83 -12.75
CA TYR A 143 0.20 9.96 -13.24
C TYR A 143 -0.83 9.94 -12.11
N ASN A 144 -0.92 8.85 -11.34
CA ASN A 144 -1.95 8.68 -10.30
C ASN A 144 -1.37 7.90 -9.09
N ASP A 145 -1.82 6.65 -8.86
CA ASP A 145 -1.43 5.85 -7.71
C ASP A 145 -0.01 5.27 -7.82
N GLY A 146 0.59 4.99 -6.68
CA GLY A 146 1.91 4.35 -6.60
C GLY A 146 1.85 2.87 -6.94
N ILE A 147 1.33 2.09 -6.01
CA ILE A 147 1.16 0.64 -6.11
C ILE A 147 -0.30 0.31 -5.78
N THR A 148 -1.01 -0.29 -6.74
CA THR A 148 -2.41 -0.68 -6.58
C THR A 148 -2.59 -2.16 -6.88
N SER A 149 -3.25 -2.88 -5.97
CA SER A 149 -3.91 -4.15 -6.26
C SER A 149 -5.42 -3.96 -6.20
N LYS A 150 -6.15 -4.55 -7.16
CA LYS A 150 -7.62 -4.61 -7.13
C LYS A 150 -8.16 -5.68 -6.18
N ASP A 151 -7.28 -6.58 -5.77
CA ASP A 151 -7.54 -7.57 -4.75
C ASP A 151 -6.70 -7.24 -3.50
N ASP A 152 -5.97 -8.17 -2.91
CA ASP A 152 -5.15 -7.93 -1.75
C ASP A 152 -3.76 -7.37 -2.12
N LEU A 153 -3.29 -6.35 -1.39
CA LEU A 153 -1.90 -5.90 -1.40
C LEU A 153 -1.24 -6.29 -0.08
N TYR A 154 -0.22 -7.13 -0.14
CA TYR A 154 0.46 -7.63 1.05
C TYR A 154 1.97 -7.33 1.01
N ILE A 155 2.48 -6.62 2.01
CA ILE A 155 3.90 -6.29 2.13
C ILE A 155 4.51 -7.11 3.27
N LEU A 156 5.30 -8.11 2.91
CA LEU A 156 6.04 -8.95 3.85
C LEU A 156 7.34 -8.30 4.31
N SER A 157 8.07 -7.68 3.37
CA SER A 157 9.38 -7.10 3.64
C SER A 157 9.83 -6.19 2.48
N GLY A 158 11.03 -5.61 2.59
CA GLY A 158 11.65 -4.76 1.57
C GLY A 158 11.83 -3.32 2.05
N ASN A 159 12.57 -2.55 1.25
CA ASN A 159 12.82 -1.13 1.46
C ASN A 159 12.07 -0.36 0.37
N ILE A 160 10.86 0.12 0.67
CA ILE A 160 9.92 0.64 -0.33
C ILE A 160 9.79 2.15 -0.17
N THR A 161 10.07 2.89 -1.22
CA THR A 161 9.84 4.34 -1.28
C THR A 161 8.89 4.64 -2.42
N VAL A 162 7.76 5.28 -2.12
CA VAL A 162 6.73 5.64 -3.11
C VAL A 162 6.50 7.14 -3.12
N THR A 163 6.48 7.73 -4.30
CA THR A 163 5.97 9.08 -4.51
C THR A 163 4.86 9.01 -5.55
N SER A 164 3.67 9.48 -5.21
CA SER A 164 2.48 9.41 -6.07
C SER A 164 1.76 10.73 -6.23
N LYS A 165 0.93 10.83 -7.27
CA LYS A 165 0.03 11.98 -7.50
C LYS A 165 -1.28 11.84 -6.77
N ASP A 166 -1.71 10.60 -6.54
CA ASP A 166 -2.88 10.23 -5.75
C ASP A 166 -2.43 9.27 -4.64
N ASP A 167 -3.10 8.13 -4.43
CA ASP A 167 -2.81 7.22 -3.33
C ASP A 167 -1.42 6.54 -3.49
N ALA A 168 -0.70 6.36 -2.40
CA ALA A 168 0.62 5.74 -2.52
C ALA A 168 0.56 4.22 -2.58
N LEU A 169 -0.10 3.58 -1.62
CA LEU A 169 -0.30 2.14 -1.56
C LEU A 169 -1.79 1.85 -1.42
N ARG A 170 -2.34 1.11 -2.37
CA ARG A 170 -3.75 0.76 -2.38
C ARG A 170 -3.96 -0.74 -2.61
N GLY A 171 -4.59 -1.40 -1.65
CA GLY A 171 -5.15 -2.75 -1.81
C GLY A 171 -6.66 -2.65 -1.71
N LYS A 172 -7.39 -2.89 -2.80
CA LYS A 172 -8.83 -2.63 -2.80
C LYS A 172 -9.54 -3.54 -1.80
N ASP A 173 -9.28 -4.83 -1.85
CA ASP A 173 -9.88 -5.80 -0.92
C ASP A 173 -9.25 -5.71 0.47
N SER A 174 -7.94 -5.65 0.54
CA SER A 174 -7.21 -5.31 1.76
C SER A 174 -5.79 -4.81 1.47
N LEU A 175 -5.25 -4.02 2.40
CA LEU A 175 -3.85 -3.67 2.46
C LEU A 175 -3.25 -4.18 3.77
N THR A 176 -2.30 -5.12 3.68
CA THR A 176 -1.59 -5.62 4.86
C THR A 176 -0.10 -5.28 4.80
N VAL A 177 0.42 -4.71 5.89
CA VAL A 177 1.85 -4.50 6.11
C VAL A 177 2.30 -5.37 7.27
N ALA A 178 3.07 -6.42 6.96
CA ALA A 178 3.63 -7.33 7.95
C ALA A 178 5.07 -7.00 8.33
N GLY A 179 5.78 -6.24 7.49
CA GLY A 179 7.17 -5.88 7.73
C GLY A 179 7.73 -4.90 6.69
N GLY A 180 9.04 -4.74 6.71
CA GLY A 180 9.77 -3.85 5.80
C GLY A 180 9.94 -2.42 6.34
N THR A 181 10.60 -1.59 5.53
CA THR A 181 10.74 -0.15 5.74
C THR A 181 10.03 0.55 4.59
N ILE A 182 8.98 1.29 4.90
CA ILE A 182 8.09 1.89 3.92
C ILE A 182 8.10 3.40 4.12
N LYS A 183 8.37 4.13 3.06
CA LYS A 183 8.29 5.58 3.04
C LYS A 183 7.43 6.03 1.88
N VAL A 184 6.34 6.73 2.16
CA VAL A 184 5.43 7.21 1.13
C VAL A 184 5.24 8.72 1.19
N THR A 185 5.10 9.32 0.00
CA THR A 185 4.68 10.71 -0.18
C THR A 185 3.59 10.71 -1.24
N SER A 186 2.37 11.07 -0.85
CA SER A 186 1.17 10.98 -1.71
C SER A 186 0.46 12.31 -1.87
N GLY A 187 -0.12 12.50 -3.05
CA GLY A 187 -1.05 13.59 -3.32
C GLY A 187 -2.49 13.28 -2.84
N GLY A 188 -2.82 12.01 -2.66
CA GLY A 188 -4.02 11.47 -2.02
C GLY A 188 -3.71 10.87 -0.66
N ASP A 189 -4.23 9.65 -0.40
CA ASP A 189 -4.02 8.93 0.84
C ASP A 189 -2.66 8.20 0.85
N GLY A 190 -2.10 7.99 2.04
CA GLY A 190 -0.85 7.25 2.18
C GLY A 190 -1.04 5.75 1.95
N LEU A 191 -1.83 5.11 2.79
CA LEU A 191 -2.21 3.71 2.74
C LEU A 191 -3.73 3.62 2.67
N LYS A 192 -4.26 2.86 1.70
CA LYS A 192 -5.71 2.81 1.44
C LYS A 192 -6.23 1.42 1.14
N SER A 193 -7.43 1.13 1.66
CA SER A 193 -8.28 0.01 1.23
C SER A 193 -9.72 0.49 1.11
N ASP A 194 -10.36 0.28 -0.05
CA ASP A 194 -11.61 0.95 -0.41
C ASP A 194 -12.68 0.03 -1.03
N GLN A 195 -12.69 -1.26 -0.68
CA GLN A 195 -13.78 -2.16 -1.04
C GLN A 195 -15.03 -1.82 -0.22
N ASP A 196 -16.07 -1.33 -0.89
CA ASP A 196 -17.33 -0.86 -0.31
C ASP A 196 -18.51 -1.82 -0.44
N SER A 197 -18.36 -2.87 -1.28
CA SER A 197 -19.45 -3.80 -1.59
C SER A 197 -19.40 -5.10 -0.79
N ASP A 198 -18.30 -5.42 -0.11
CA ASP A 198 -18.09 -6.58 0.74
C ASP A 198 -17.59 -6.14 2.12
N THR A 199 -18.42 -6.21 3.12
CA THR A 199 -18.11 -5.79 4.50
C THR A 199 -17.05 -6.62 5.21
N THR A 200 -16.55 -7.69 4.60
CA THR A 200 -15.41 -8.48 5.11
C THR A 200 -14.08 -8.03 4.52
N LYS A 201 -14.11 -7.07 3.61
CA LYS A 201 -12.97 -6.49 2.89
C LYS A 201 -12.90 -4.98 3.15
N GLY A 202 -12.05 -4.26 2.44
CA GLY A 202 -11.90 -2.81 2.59
C GLY A 202 -11.12 -2.42 3.86
N TYR A 203 -10.23 -3.28 4.35
CA TYR A 203 -9.50 -3.02 5.60
C TYR A 203 -7.99 -2.83 5.39
N VAL A 204 -7.39 -2.06 6.29
CA VAL A 204 -5.93 -1.93 6.41
C VAL A 204 -5.47 -2.65 7.68
N ASN A 205 -4.45 -3.50 7.55
CA ASN A 205 -3.88 -4.26 8.66
C ASN A 205 -2.36 -4.04 8.76
N ILE A 206 -1.87 -3.54 9.89
CA ILE A 206 -0.44 -3.33 10.16
C ILE A 206 -0.03 -4.22 11.32
N THR A 207 0.82 -5.21 11.03
CA THR A 207 1.31 -6.15 12.03
C THR A 207 2.81 -5.96 12.33
N GLY A 208 3.50 -5.12 11.55
CA GLY A 208 4.92 -4.84 11.71
C GLY A 208 5.45 -3.83 10.70
N GLY A 209 6.76 -3.66 10.70
CA GLY A 209 7.47 -2.73 9.81
C GLY A 209 7.70 -1.35 10.41
N THR A 210 8.46 -0.55 9.68
CA THR A 210 8.68 0.88 9.95
C THR A 210 8.07 1.67 8.79
N ILE A 211 7.08 2.51 9.09
CA ILE A 211 6.25 3.17 8.07
C ILE A 211 6.32 4.68 8.29
N GLU A 212 6.76 5.42 7.27
CA GLU A 212 6.72 6.88 7.24
C GLU A 212 5.75 7.34 6.14
N ILE A 213 4.74 8.09 6.52
CA ILE A 213 3.70 8.60 5.62
C ILE A 213 3.71 10.12 5.63
N THR A 214 3.74 10.71 4.42
CA THR A 214 3.40 12.11 4.21
C THR A 214 2.34 12.16 3.11
N SER A 215 1.11 12.49 3.48
CA SER A 215 -0.05 12.50 2.58
C SER A 215 -0.68 13.88 2.50
N THR A 216 -1.29 14.18 1.35
CA THR A 216 -2.16 15.36 1.22
C THR A 216 -3.58 15.02 1.70
N GLY A 217 -4.02 13.78 1.51
CA GLY A 217 -5.24 13.19 2.05
C GLY A 217 -5.03 12.58 3.44
N ASP A 218 -5.74 11.49 3.71
CA ASP A 218 -5.60 10.74 4.95
C ASP A 218 -4.25 9.99 4.99
N GLY A 219 -3.69 9.80 6.19
CA GLY A 219 -2.49 9.00 6.34
C GLY A 219 -2.77 7.54 6.04
N ILE A 220 -3.76 6.97 6.71
CA ILE A 220 -4.24 5.60 6.53
C ILE A 220 -5.75 5.63 6.45
N GLN A 221 -6.33 5.03 5.40
CA GLN A 221 -7.78 4.89 5.23
C GLN A 221 -8.17 3.43 5.01
N GLY A 222 -9.09 2.92 5.85
CA GLY A 222 -9.84 1.70 5.61
C GLY A 222 -11.32 2.00 5.40
N GLU A 223 -11.92 1.48 4.33
CA GLU A 223 -13.36 1.59 4.09
C GLU A 223 -14.16 0.89 5.20
N THR A 224 -13.64 -0.21 5.70
CA THR A 224 -14.18 -0.91 6.86
C THR A 224 -13.31 -0.69 8.10
N ASP A 225 -12.21 -1.41 8.22
CA ASP A 225 -11.41 -1.42 9.44
C ASP A 225 -9.98 -0.94 9.21
N VAL A 226 -9.39 -0.34 10.25
CA VAL A 226 -7.95 -0.22 10.39
C VAL A 226 -7.50 -0.94 11.64
N ILE A 227 -6.60 -1.91 11.51
CA ILE A 227 -6.12 -2.76 12.58
C ILE A 227 -4.61 -2.62 12.68
N ILE A 228 -4.09 -2.21 13.84
CA ILE A 228 -2.66 -2.09 14.11
C ILE A 228 -2.32 -2.97 15.31
N THR A 229 -1.46 -3.96 15.10
CA THR A 229 -1.02 -4.88 16.15
C THR A 229 0.49 -4.85 16.38
N GLY A 230 1.22 -4.04 15.60
CA GLY A 230 2.67 -3.89 15.72
C GLY A 230 3.22 -2.88 14.73
N GLY A 231 4.54 -2.75 14.73
CA GLY A 231 5.26 -1.80 13.88
C GLY A 231 5.45 -0.42 14.50
N ASP A 232 6.14 0.43 13.75
CA ASP A 232 6.42 1.82 14.09
C ASP A 232 5.94 2.69 12.92
N THR A 233 4.90 3.48 13.15
CA THR A 233 4.21 4.25 12.10
C THR A 233 4.24 5.74 12.43
N THR A 234 4.81 6.54 11.53
CA THR A 234 4.81 8.01 11.62
C THR A 234 4.01 8.59 10.47
N ILE A 235 3.05 9.45 10.77
CA ILE A 235 2.10 10.02 9.81
C ILE A 235 2.14 11.54 9.87
N ILE A 236 2.27 12.18 8.70
CA ILE A 236 1.95 13.59 8.48
C ILE A 236 0.85 13.63 7.42
N ALA A 237 -0.36 13.99 7.81
CA ALA A 237 -1.52 14.08 6.92
C ALA A 237 -1.99 15.51 6.75
N GLY A 238 -2.31 15.93 5.53
CA GLY A 238 -2.82 17.27 5.23
C GLY A 238 -1.87 18.40 5.61
N GLY A 239 -0.56 18.15 5.69
CA GLY A 239 0.44 19.12 6.12
C GLY A 239 0.52 19.32 7.65
N GLY A 240 -0.11 18.45 8.45
CA GLY A 240 -0.07 18.44 9.90
C GLY A 240 -1.00 19.46 10.59
N ALA A 241 -1.04 19.39 11.91
CA ALA A 241 -1.91 20.20 12.77
C ALA A 241 -1.79 21.71 12.55
N SER A 242 -0.59 22.18 12.20
CA SER A 242 -0.36 23.60 11.92
C SER A 242 -1.00 24.10 10.64
N SER A 243 -1.38 23.22 9.71
CA SER A 243 -2.04 23.57 8.45
C SER A 243 -3.52 23.89 8.65
N GLY A 244 -4.14 23.36 9.71
CA GLY A 244 -5.57 23.48 9.99
C GLY A 244 -6.42 22.56 9.13
N LYS A 245 -7.68 22.41 9.53
CA LYS A 245 -8.65 21.54 8.86
C LYS A 245 -9.00 22.06 7.46
N ASP A 246 -8.85 21.22 6.46
CA ASP A 246 -9.34 21.47 5.10
C ASP A 246 -10.81 21.06 5.00
N SER A 247 -11.71 21.99 4.70
CA SER A 247 -13.14 21.71 4.58
C SER A 247 -13.52 20.93 3.30
N ASN A 248 -12.60 20.77 2.37
CA ASN A 248 -12.85 20.14 1.07
C ASN A 248 -12.25 18.71 0.97
N ASN A 249 -11.27 18.41 1.81
CA ASN A 249 -10.56 17.15 1.79
C ASN A 249 -10.48 16.54 3.18
N SER A 250 -10.55 15.20 3.26
CA SER A 250 -10.21 14.48 4.47
C SER A 250 -8.69 14.50 4.66
N THR A 251 -8.23 14.84 5.85
CA THR A 251 -6.79 14.94 6.18
C THR A 251 -6.51 14.36 7.57
N LYS A 252 -7.18 13.24 7.85
CA LYS A 252 -7.07 12.51 9.10
C LYS A 252 -5.76 11.72 9.17
N GLY A 253 -5.25 11.53 10.37
CA GLY A 253 -4.11 10.64 10.57
C GLY A 253 -4.47 9.21 10.17
N ILE A 254 -5.48 8.63 10.83
CA ILE A 254 -6.01 7.31 10.53
C ILE A 254 -7.54 7.39 10.51
N LYS A 255 -8.13 6.87 9.43
CA LYS A 255 -9.58 6.83 9.23
C LYS A 255 -10.06 5.40 8.98
N ALA A 256 -11.08 4.98 9.74
CA ALA A 256 -11.76 3.70 9.56
C ALA A 256 -13.27 3.92 9.44
N GLY A 257 -13.91 3.28 8.46
CA GLY A 257 -15.36 3.37 8.29
C GLY A 257 -16.14 2.59 9.35
N VAL A 258 -15.57 1.53 9.95
CA VAL A 258 -16.27 0.69 10.94
C VAL A 258 -15.47 0.60 12.24
N PHE A 259 -14.30 -0.03 12.24
CA PHE A 259 -13.49 -0.19 13.45
C PHE A 259 -12.06 0.29 13.26
N LEU A 260 -11.57 1.11 14.21
CA LEU A 260 -10.17 1.36 14.38
C LEU A 260 -9.70 0.64 15.65
N ILE A 261 -8.77 -0.30 15.46
CA ILE A 261 -8.26 -1.14 16.55
C ILE A 261 -6.75 -0.98 16.62
N GLU A 262 -6.23 -0.61 17.79
CA GLU A 262 -4.82 -0.68 18.09
C GLU A 262 -4.59 -1.62 19.28
N ASP A 263 -3.85 -2.69 19.01
CA ASP A 263 -3.47 -3.73 19.96
C ASP A 263 -1.96 -3.98 19.92
N GLY A 264 -1.20 -2.90 19.76
CA GLY A 264 0.27 -2.90 19.75
C GLY A 264 0.85 -1.90 18.77
N GLY A 265 2.18 -1.77 18.81
CA GLY A 265 2.92 -0.85 17.95
C GLY A 265 3.12 0.55 18.55
N GLU A 266 3.78 1.39 17.77
CA GLU A 266 4.00 2.80 18.08
C GLU A 266 3.46 3.65 16.91
N VAL A 267 2.57 4.59 17.20
CA VAL A 267 1.94 5.45 16.19
C VAL A 267 2.14 6.91 16.58
N THR A 268 2.78 7.67 15.70
CA THR A 268 2.94 9.12 15.83
C THR A 268 2.21 9.82 14.69
N ILE A 269 1.32 10.73 15.04
CA ILE A 269 0.44 11.43 14.08
C ILE A 269 0.61 12.93 14.20
N ASP A 270 0.73 13.58 13.04
CA ASP A 270 0.58 15.01 12.86
C ASP A 270 -0.42 15.23 11.72
N SER A 271 -1.68 15.64 12.02
CA SER A 271 -2.78 15.67 11.05
C SER A 271 -3.47 17.01 10.95
N GLY A 272 -3.91 17.34 9.74
CA GLY A 272 -4.68 18.55 9.45
C GLY A 272 -6.16 18.46 9.84
N ASP A 273 -6.64 17.30 10.27
CA ASP A 273 -7.99 17.01 10.79
C ASP A 273 -7.83 16.12 12.05
N ASP A 274 -8.68 15.12 12.28
CA ASP A 274 -8.59 14.21 13.43
C ASP A 274 -7.31 13.35 13.39
N GLY A 275 -6.82 12.97 14.56
CA GLY A 275 -5.71 12.01 14.67
C GLY A 275 -6.15 10.60 14.35
N LEU A 276 -7.06 10.06 15.16
CA LEU A 276 -7.73 8.78 14.96
C LEU A 276 -9.22 9.03 14.76
N HIS A 277 -9.77 8.57 13.66
CA HIS A 277 -11.19 8.71 13.34
C HIS A 277 -11.84 7.36 13.00
N SER A 278 -13.06 7.14 13.50
CA SER A 278 -13.90 6.03 13.06
C SER A 278 -15.37 6.44 13.00
N ASP A 279 -16.03 6.12 11.89
CA ASP A 279 -17.49 6.30 11.77
C ASP A 279 -18.26 5.30 12.68
N GLY A 280 -17.60 4.26 13.17
CA GLY A 280 -18.16 3.29 14.11
C GLY A 280 -17.51 3.36 15.49
N ALA A 281 -16.47 2.56 15.74
CA ALA A 281 -15.86 2.50 17.05
C ALA A 281 -14.32 2.43 17.00
N ILE A 282 -13.69 3.00 18.03
CA ILE A 282 -12.26 2.95 18.27
C ILE A 282 -12.00 2.13 19.52
N ARG A 283 -11.05 1.18 19.44
CA ARG A 283 -10.57 0.42 20.59
C ARG A 283 -9.05 0.39 20.64
N LEU A 284 -8.49 0.89 21.75
CA LEU A 284 -7.05 1.00 22.00
C LEU A 284 -6.69 0.15 23.21
N THR A 285 -6.12 -1.04 22.98
CA THR A 285 -5.87 -2.04 24.02
C THR A 285 -4.42 -2.10 24.45
N SER A 286 -3.48 -1.81 23.57
CA SER A 286 -2.05 -1.71 23.91
C SER A 286 -1.35 -0.82 22.87
N GLY A 287 -0.03 -0.64 23.01
CA GLY A 287 0.74 0.24 22.13
C GLY A 287 0.90 1.66 22.65
N THR A 288 1.49 2.50 21.84
CA THR A 288 1.75 3.91 22.16
C THR A 288 1.29 4.81 21.01
N ILE A 289 0.43 5.75 21.31
CA ILE A 289 -0.06 6.74 20.35
C ILE A 289 0.34 8.13 20.82
N VAL A 290 0.93 8.91 19.91
CA VAL A 290 1.20 10.34 20.11
C VAL A 290 0.55 11.10 18.95
N ALA A 291 -0.36 12.01 19.25
CA ALA A 291 -1.11 12.76 18.23
C ALA A 291 -1.02 14.27 18.45
N SER A 292 -0.74 14.98 17.35
CA SER A 292 -0.94 16.42 17.20
C SER A 292 -1.92 16.63 16.04
N THR A 293 -3.03 17.32 16.28
CA THR A 293 -4.14 17.40 15.33
C THR A 293 -4.68 18.82 15.23
N ALA A 294 -5.27 19.16 14.09
CA ALA A 294 -5.95 20.44 13.93
C ALA A 294 -7.41 20.40 14.39
N ASP A 295 -8.00 19.21 14.49
CA ASP A 295 -9.33 18.97 15.05
C ASP A 295 -9.21 18.04 16.25
N ASP A 296 -9.82 16.84 16.26
CA ASP A 296 -9.85 16.00 17.44
C ASP A 296 -8.66 15.01 17.51
N GLY A 297 -8.18 14.76 18.72
CA GLY A 297 -7.13 13.76 18.94
C GLY A 297 -7.62 12.36 18.59
N ILE A 298 -8.78 11.99 19.11
CA ILE A 298 -9.50 10.74 18.87
C ILE A 298 -10.99 11.07 18.70
N HIS A 299 -11.57 10.69 17.56
CA HIS A 299 -12.99 10.87 17.27
C HIS A 299 -13.65 9.54 16.86
N ALA A 300 -14.63 9.10 17.61
CA ALA A 300 -15.46 7.94 17.28
C ALA A 300 -16.94 8.32 17.27
N GLU A 301 -17.61 8.22 16.13
CA GLU A 301 -19.06 8.49 16.05
C GLU A 301 -19.87 7.60 17.01
N GLY A 302 -19.48 6.32 17.15
CA GLY A 302 -20.12 5.37 18.05
C GLY A 302 -19.46 5.32 19.42
N ALA A 303 -18.41 4.52 19.58
CA ALA A 303 -17.77 4.27 20.86
C ALA A 303 -16.26 4.37 20.81
N ALA A 304 -15.66 5.04 21.79
CA ALA A 304 -14.23 5.04 22.06
C ALA A 304 -13.93 4.25 23.35
N VAL A 305 -13.13 3.20 23.23
CA VAL A 305 -12.71 2.34 24.34
C VAL A 305 -11.19 2.38 24.47
N LEU A 306 -10.68 2.99 25.54
CA LEU A 306 -9.26 3.08 25.86
C LEU A 306 -8.98 2.08 27.00
N ASP A 307 -8.47 0.90 26.64
CA ASP A 307 -8.35 -0.24 27.55
C ASP A 307 -6.87 -0.73 27.59
N GLY A 308 -5.95 0.18 27.91
CA GLY A 308 -4.57 -0.15 28.19
C GLY A 308 -3.50 0.47 27.27
N ALA A 309 -3.82 1.02 26.13
CA ALA A 309 -2.87 1.76 25.29
C ALA A 309 -2.39 3.04 26.00
N LYS A 310 -1.15 3.45 25.71
CA LYS A 310 -0.62 4.73 26.16
C LYS A 310 -0.93 5.79 25.09
N VAL A 311 -1.88 6.65 25.38
CA VAL A 311 -2.28 7.74 24.46
C VAL A 311 -1.80 9.09 25.00
N THR A 312 -1.20 9.88 24.11
CA THR A 312 -0.80 11.27 24.36
C THR A 312 -1.33 12.14 23.24
N VAL A 313 -2.21 13.06 23.53
CA VAL A 313 -2.65 14.09 22.60
C VAL A 313 -1.93 15.38 22.99
N GLU A 314 -1.01 15.82 22.13
CA GLU A 314 -0.17 16.99 22.39
C GLU A 314 -0.87 18.30 21.97
N GLN A 315 -1.68 18.23 20.90
CA GLN A 315 -2.46 19.33 20.36
C GLN A 315 -3.76 18.80 19.75
N SER A 316 -4.88 19.44 20.01
CA SER A 316 -6.19 19.17 19.40
C SER A 316 -7.20 20.25 19.79
N ASN A 317 -8.37 20.30 19.14
CA ASN A 317 -9.55 20.99 19.64
C ASN A 317 -10.12 20.22 20.85
N GLU A 318 -10.45 18.94 20.64
CA GLU A 318 -10.85 18.00 21.69
C GLU A 318 -9.88 16.82 21.72
N ALA A 319 -9.46 16.40 22.91
CA ALA A 319 -8.53 15.27 22.99
C ALA A 319 -9.22 13.93 22.66
N LEU A 320 -10.50 13.84 22.98
CA LEU A 320 -11.31 12.63 22.82
C LEU A 320 -12.78 12.99 22.67
N GLU A 321 -13.36 12.66 21.53
CA GLU A 321 -14.80 12.72 21.24
C GLU A 321 -15.36 11.32 20.97
N GLY A 322 -16.61 11.09 21.39
CA GLY A 322 -17.28 9.83 21.10
C GLY A 322 -18.70 9.77 21.66
N GLY A 323 -19.57 9.02 20.96
CA GLY A 323 -20.94 8.79 21.43
C GLY A 323 -20.99 8.04 22.76
N LEU A 324 -20.05 7.12 23.01
CA LEU A 324 -19.82 6.44 24.28
C LEU A 324 -18.31 6.37 24.54
N ILE A 325 -17.85 6.86 25.68
CA ILE A 325 -16.43 6.81 26.06
C ILE A 325 -16.27 5.89 27.26
N THR A 326 -15.32 4.96 27.17
CA THR A 326 -14.87 4.07 28.26
C THR A 326 -13.35 4.15 28.38
N ILE A 327 -12.85 4.40 29.59
CA ILE A 327 -11.44 4.50 29.94
C ILE A 327 -11.13 3.57 31.11
#